data_b82b439812d517807865d4084bc2f1e8
#
_entry.id   b82b439812d517807865d4084bc2f1e8
#
_cell.length_a   1.000
_cell.length_b   1.000
_cell.length_c   1.000
_cell.angle_alpha   90.00
_cell.angle_beta   90.00
_cell.angle_gamma   90.00
#
_symmetry.space_group_name_H-M   'P 1'
#
loop_
_entity.id
_entity.type
_entity.pdbx_description
1 polymer ?
#
loop_
_entity_poly.entity_id
_entity_poly.type
_entity_poly.pdbx_seq_one_letter_code
_entity_poly.pdbx_strand_id
1 'polypeptide(L)'
;MKSGGSKTGAPKRRILVVDDEEGFRDGVADLLNMEGYAVSVARNAVEAVSMLPDFRPDLILLDLRMPLLDGEAFLRGIRGLPASREVPVVLISAKEELRAIATRYGAAGYLSKPFEAPQLLAVIERVLG
;
A
#
# COMPACT_ATOMS: atom_id res chain seq x y z
N MET A 1 -15.21 16.86 -8.84
CA MET A 1 -15.05 16.31 -8.35
C MET A 1 -14.71 15.48 -8.41
N LYS A 2 -14.64 15.48 -8.34
CA LYS A 2 -14.47 14.57 -8.16
C LYS A 2 -14.59 14.06 -7.41
N SER A 3 -14.73 14.11 -7.23
CA SER A 3 -14.85 13.58 -6.42
C SER A 3 -14.86 12.93 -5.98
N GLY A 4 -14.81 13.27 -5.86
CA GLY A 4 -14.61 12.12 -5.03
C GLY A 4 -15.71 11.10 -5.21
N GLY A 5 -15.33 9.91 -5.57
CA GLY A 5 -16.33 8.90 -5.91
C GLY A 5 -17.42 8.67 -4.89
N SER A 6 -17.17 9.06 -3.66
CA SER A 6 -18.11 8.83 -2.58
C SER A 6 -19.42 9.55 -2.76
N LYS A 7 -19.52 10.44 -3.74
CA LYS A 7 -20.76 11.16 -4.01
C LYS A 7 -21.91 10.23 -4.34
N THR A 8 -21.61 9.07 -4.86
CA THR A 8 -22.64 8.10 -5.22
C THR A 8 -23.09 7.25 -4.06
N GLY A 9 -22.47 7.44 -2.90
CA GLY A 9 -22.77 6.58 -1.75
C GLY A 9 -21.98 5.29 -1.72
N ALA A 10 -21.17 5.03 -2.74
CA ALA A 10 -20.32 3.85 -2.75
C ALA A 10 -19.25 3.98 -1.66
N PRO A 11 -18.87 2.86 -1.02
CA PRO A 11 -17.82 2.91 -0.02
C PRO A 11 -16.50 3.31 -0.64
N LYS A 12 -15.70 4.02 0.13
CA LYS A 12 -14.37 4.41 -0.32
C LYS A 12 -13.48 3.18 -0.42
N ARG A 13 -12.57 3.19 -1.41
CA ARG A 13 -11.53 2.17 -1.49
C ARG A 13 -10.58 2.36 -0.32
N ARG A 14 -10.11 1.26 0.22
CA ARG A 14 -9.35 1.25 1.47
C ARG A 14 -7.90 0.91 1.18
N ILE A 15 -6.99 1.77 1.62
CA ILE A 15 -5.57 1.60 1.37
C ILE A 15 -4.83 1.56 2.69
N LEU A 16 -4.01 0.52 2.87
CA LEU A 16 -3.14 0.40 4.03
C LEU A 16 -1.72 0.79 3.61
N VAL A 17 -1.15 1.79 4.29
CA VAL A 17 0.21 2.26 4.02
C VAL A 17 1.12 1.71 5.09
N VAL A 18 2.11 0.91 4.68
CA VAL A 18 3.05 0.27 5.60
C VAL A 18 4.44 0.84 5.36
N ASP A 19 4.93 1.66 6.27
CA ASP A 19 6.21 2.33 6.13
C ASP A 19 6.67 2.78 7.50
N ASP A 20 7.94 2.60 7.83
CA ASP A 20 8.46 2.96 9.14
C ASP A 20 8.86 4.43 9.23
N GLU A 21 8.93 5.13 8.12
CA GLU A 21 9.30 6.54 8.12
C GLU A 21 8.05 7.39 8.28
N GLU A 22 7.92 8.02 9.44
CA GLU A 22 6.70 8.72 9.81
C GLU A 22 6.32 9.83 8.84
N GLY A 23 7.26 10.70 8.49
CA GLY A 23 6.95 11.82 7.62
C GLY A 23 6.45 11.38 6.26
N PHE A 24 7.12 10.40 5.67
CA PHE A 24 6.72 9.88 4.37
C PHE A 24 5.36 9.20 4.48
N ARG A 25 5.20 8.35 5.48
CA ARG A 25 3.95 7.60 5.69
C ARG A 25 2.76 8.54 5.84
N ASP A 26 2.91 9.55 6.69
CA ASP A 26 1.82 10.48 6.95
C ASP A 26 1.52 11.37 5.75
N GLY A 27 2.57 11.77 5.02
CA GLY A 27 2.37 12.56 3.81
C GLY A 27 1.59 11.80 2.75
N VAL A 28 1.93 10.52 2.57
CA VAL A 28 1.21 9.68 1.62
C VAL A 28 -0.24 9.50 2.07
N ALA A 29 -0.44 9.27 3.37
CA ALA A 29 -1.79 9.09 3.88
C ALA A 29 -2.64 10.34 3.64
N ASP A 30 -2.08 11.52 3.90
CA ASP A 30 -2.80 12.77 3.67
C ASP A 30 -3.18 12.93 2.20
N LEU A 31 -2.23 12.66 1.31
CA LEU A 31 -2.50 12.77 -0.12
C LEU A 31 -3.65 11.84 -0.52
N LEU A 32 -3.61 10.60 -0.08
CA LEU A 32 -4.61 9.62 -0.47
C LEU A 32 -5.97 9.94 0.12
N ASN A 33 -6.00 10.45 1.36
CA ASN A 33 -7.26 10.89 1.95
C ASN A 33 -7.87 12.02 1.13
N MET A 34 -7.04 12.95 0.65
CA MET A 34 -7.53 14.05 -0.17
C MET A 34 -8.09 13.57 -1.49
N GLU A 35 -7.60 12.44 -1.98
CA GLU A 35 -8.06 11.87 -3.24
C GLU A 35 -9.30 10.98 -3.07
N GLY A 36 -9.81 10.85 -1.87
CA GLY A 36 -11.05 10.14 -1.63
C GLY A 36 -10.90 8.71 -1.15
N TYR A 37 -9.68 8.27 -0.85
CA TYR A 37 -9.47 6.93 -0.30
C TYR A 37 -9.63 6.93 1.21
N ALA A 38 -9.98 5.78 1.77
CA ALA A 38 -9.99 5.58 3.21
C ALA A 38 -8.65 4.94 3.58
N VAL A 39 -7.84 5.63 4.38
CA VAL A 39 -6.45 5.23 4.60
C VAL A 39 -6.20 4.89 6.05
N SER A 40 -5.48 3.79 6.27
CA SER A 40 -4.89 3.48 7.57
C SER A 40 -3.39 3.30 7.37
N VAL A 41 -2.64 3.52 8.44
CA VAL A 41 -1.19 3.44 8.37
C VAL A 41 -0.66 2.43 9.38
N ALA A 42 0.45 1.80 9.05
CA ALA A 42 1.15 0.88 9.93
C ALA A 42 2.63 1.19 9.87
N ARG A 43 3.29 1.15 11.02
CA ARG A 43 4.71 1.48 11.11
C ARG A 43 5.62 0.31 10.78
N ASN A 44 5.08 -0.89 10.84
CA ASN A 44 5.85 -2.09 10.59
C ASN A 44 4.91 -3.22 10.22
N ALA A 45 5.50 -4.36 9.88
CA ALA A 45 4.71 -5.50 9.41
C ALA A 45 3.83 -6.10 10.51
N VAL A 46 4.30 -6.11 11.74
CA VAL A 46 3.52 -6.67 12.84
C VAL A 46 2.24 -5.87 13.02
N GLU A 47 2.36 -4.55 13.03
CA GLU A 47 1.21 -3.68 13.16
C GLU A 47 0.26 -3.86 11.96
N ALA A 48 0.83 -3.96 10.76
CA ALA A 48 0.03 -4.13 9.56
C ALA A 48 -0.79 -5.41 9.60
N VAL A 49 -0.16 -6.52 9.99
CA VAL A 49 -0.86 -7.80 10.06
C VAL A 49 -2.02 -7.74 11.06
N SER A 50 -1.80 -7.07 12.19
CA SER A 50 -2.84 -6.96 13.20
C SER A 50 -4.05 -6.15 12.73
N MET A 51 -3.87 -5.30 11.73
CA MET A 51 -4.94 -4.46 11.21
C MET A 51 -5.75 -5.11 10.11
N LEU A 52 -5.22 -6.14 9.48
CA LEU A 52 -5.85 -6.71 8.29
C LEU A 52 -7.29 -7.18 8.51
N PRO A 53 -7.60 -7.92 9.59
CA PRO A 53 -8.97 -8.42 9.75
C PRO A 53 -10.03 -7.32 9.86
N ASP A 54 -9.70 -6.24 10.53
CA ASP A 54 -10.66 -5.16 10.77
C ASP A 54 -10.68 -4.14 9.64
N PHE A 55 -9.51 -3.73 9.17
CA PHE A 55 -9.44 -2.70 8.15
C PHE A 55 -9.81 -3.23 6.76
N ARG A 56 -9.39 -4.45 6.42
CA ARG A 56 -9.71 -5.09 5.15
C ARG A 56 -9.36 -4.21 3.95
N PRO A 57 -8.07 -3.96 3.73
CA PRO A 57 -7.68 -3.06 2.65
C PRO A 57 -7.98 -3.62 1.27
N ASP A 58 -8.24 -2.71 0.35
CA ASP A 58 -8.36 -3.05 -1.08
C ASP A 58 -7.00 -3.03 -1.75
N LEU A 59 -6.02 -2.38 -1.12
CA LEU A 59 -4.67 -2.28 -1.65
C LEU A 59 -3.72 -1.98 -0.49
N ILE A 60 -2.52 -2.55 -0.56
CA ILE A 60 -1.47 -2.29 0.42
C ILE A 60 -0.29 -1.62 -0.28
N LEU A 61 0.13 -0.47 0.25
CA LEU A 61 1.39 0.16 -0.16
C LEU A 61 2.44 -0.28 0.84
N LEU A 62 3.47 -0.94 0.39
CA LEU A 62 4.46 -1.56 1.26
C LEU A 62 5.87 -1.08 0.94
N ASP A 63 6.53 -0.46 1.92
CA ASP A 63 7.94 -0.16 1.82
C ASP A 63 8.72 -1.44 2.17
N LEU A 64 9.62 -1.83 1.28
CA LEU A 64 10.40 -3.05 1.47
C LEU A 64 11.50 -2.91 2.50
N ARG A 65 11.88 -1.68 2.84
CA ARG A 65 13.03 -1.43 3.72
C ARG A 65 12.57 -1.03 5.10
N MET A 66 12.13 -2.04 5.85
CA MET A 66 11.68 -1.83 7.23
C MET A 66 12.63 -2.54 8.18
N PRO A 67 13.04 -1.88 9.27
CA PRO A 67 14.09 -2.42 10.13
C PRO A 67 13.68 -3.66 10.94
N LEU A 68 12.46 -3.73 11.39
CA LEU A 68 12.06 -4.82 12.30
C LEU A 68 11.67 -6.08 11.58
N LEU A 69 11.18 -5.96 10.38
CA LEU A 69 10.74 -7.11 9.62
C LEU A 69 10.99 -6.83 8.15
N ASP A 70 11.63 -7.80 7.54
CA ASP A 70 11.91 -7.76 6.12
C ASP A 70 10.59 -7.62 5.34
N GLY A 71 10.52 -6.62 4.46
CA GLY A 71 9.33 -6.42 3.63
C GLY A 71 9.00 -7.62 2.78
N GLU A 72 10.02 -8.36 2.32
CA GLU A 72 9.77 -9.56 1.55
C GLU A 72 9.14 -10.65 2.40
N ALA A 73 9.57 -10.77 3.66
CA ALA A 73 8.97 -11.74 4.57
C ALA A 73 7.52 -11.41 4.85
N PHE A 74 7.23 -10.12 5.02
CA PHE A 74 5.86 -9.67 5.20
C PHE A 74 5.01 -10.03 3.98
N LEU A 75 5.54 -9.77 2.79
CA LEU A 75 4.82 -10.04 1.56
C LEU A 75 4.51 -11.54 1.40
N ARG A 76 5.47 -12.39 1.75
CA ARG A 76 5.20 -13.84 1.76
C ARG A 76 4.11 -14.17 2.77
N GLY A 77 4.19 -13.55 3.95
CA GLY A 77 3.25 -13.83 5.02
C GLY A 77 1.81 -13.51 4.65
N ILE A 78 1.57 -12.35 4.07
CA ILE A 78 0.20 -11.96 3.75
C ILE A 78 -0.39 -12.81 2.63
N ARG A 79 0.45 -13.37 1.76
CA ARG A 79 -0.04 -14.27 0.71
C ARG A 79 -0.52 -15.61 1.28
N GLY A 80 -0.09 -15.94 2.49
CA GLY A 80 -0.56 -17.15 3.16
C GLY A 80 -1.80 -16.96 4.02
N LEU A 81 -2.25 -15.72 4.20
CA LEU A 81 -3.41 -15.43 5.04
C LEU A 81 -4.66 -15.29 4.19
N PRO A 82 -5.76 -16.00 4.52
CA PRO A 82 -6.97 -15.90 3.72
C PRO A 82 -7.49 -14.48 3.57
N ALA A 83 -7.36 -13.65 4.62
CA ALA A 83 -7.89 -12.30 4.59
C ALA A 83 -7.14 -11.37 3.64
N SER A 84 -5.89 -11.71 3.28
CA SER A 84 -5.06 -10.82 2.48
C SER A 84 -4.43 -11.48 1.26
N ARG A 85 -4.75 -12.74 1.04
CA ARG A 85 -4.12 -13.51 -0.05
C ARG A 85 -4.25 -12.83 -1.40
N GLU A 86 -5.38 -12.23 -1.67
CA GLU A 86 -5.64 -11.63 -2.98
C GLU A 86 -5.60 -10.12 -2.98
N VAL A 87 -5.21 -9.51 -1.87
CA VAL A 87 -5.11 -8.06 -1.82
C VAL A 87 -3.90 -7.62 -2.64
N PRO A 88 -4.08 -6.73 -3.61
CA PRO A 88 -2.95 -6.26 -4.40
C PRO A 88 -1.98 -5.44 -3.55
N VAL A 89 -0.70 -5.65 -3.79
CA VAL A 89 0.36 -4.93 -3.09
C VAL A 89 1.15 -4.13 -4.10
N VAL A 90 1.34 -2.84 -3.81
CA VAL A 90 2.24 -1.98 -4.57
C VAL A 90 3.47 -1.77 -3.71
N LEU A 91 4.63 -2.17 -4.23
CA LEU A 91 5.89 -2.07 -3.50
C LEU A 91 6.49 -0.69 -3.70
N ILE A 92 7.02 -0.13 -2.63
CA ILE A 92 7.68 1.16 -2.67
C ILE A 92 9.04 0.99 -2.03
N SER A 93 10.10 1.44 -2.69
CA SER A 93 11.43 1.35 -2.10
C SER A 93 12.46 2.06 -2.99
N ALA A 94 13.61 2.38 -2.40
CA ALA A 94 14.76 2.84 -3.14
C ALA A 94 15.64 1.67 -3.61
N LYS A 95 15.26 0.44 -3.31
CA LYS A 95 16.07 -0.73 -3.66
C LYS A 95 16.17 -0.89 -5.17
N GLU A 96 17.36 -1.25 -5.63
CA GLU A 96 17.57 -1.47 -7.05
C GLU A 96 16.85 -2.71 -7.57
N GLU A 97 16.66 -3.69 -6.70
CA GLU A 97 16.01 -4.95 -7.10
C GLU A 97 14.50 -4.88 -7.06
N LEU A 98 13.93 -3.70 -6.90
CA LEU A 98 12.50 -3.54 -6.71
C LEU A 98 11.67 -4.29 -7.76
N ARG A 99 12.05 -4.15 -9.02
CA ARG A 99 11.33 -4.80 -10.11
C ARG A 99 11.38 -6.32 -10.01
N ALA A 100 12.56 -6.85 -9.69
CA ALA A 100 12.72 -8.30 -9.57
C ALA A 100 11.93 -8.85 -8.39
N ILE A 101 11.91 -8.12 -7.28
CA ILE A 101 11.16 -8.52 -6.11
C ILE A 101 9.66 -8.47 -6.40
N ALA A 102 9.21 -7.43 -7.09
CA ALA A 102 7.80 -7.31 -7.45
C ALA A 102 7.36 -8.49 -8.32
N THR A 103 8.19 -8.86 -9.29
CA THR A 103 7.89 -9.99 -10.15
C THR A 103 7.86 -11.30 -9.38
N ARG A 104 8.85 -11.51 -8.50
CA ARG A 104 8.96 -12.76 -7.74
C ARG A 104 7.75 -13.00 -6.85
N TYR A 105 7.23 -11.98 -6.22
CA TYR A 105 6.14 -12.14 -5.26
C TYR A 105 4.78 -11.77 -5.80
N GLY A 106 4.69 -11.50 -7.09
CA GLY A 106 3.41 -11.21 -7.70
C GLY A 106 2.79 -9.90 -7.26
N ALA A 107 3.63 -8.88 -7.01
CA ALA A 107 3.12 -7.58 -6.66
C ALA A 107 2.35 -6.97 -7.83
N ALA A 108 1.31 -6.23 -7.52
CA ALA A 108 0.48 -5.61 -8.55
C ALA A 108 1.16 -4.41 -9.21
N GLY A 109 2.13 -3.81 -8.51
CA GLY A 109 2.89 -2.72 -9.06
C GLY A 109 4.06 -2.38 -8.16
N TYR A 110 4.89 -1.45 -8.61
CA TYR A 110 6.01 -0.98 -7.80
C TYR A 110 6.35 0.45 -8.17
N LEU A 111 6.99 1.15 -7.24
CA LEU A 111 7.31 2.55 -7.43
C LEU A 111 8.60 2.87 -6.68
N SER A 112 9.60 3.40 -7.38
CA SER A 112 10.90 3.72 -6.78
C SER A 112 10.86 5.08 -6.09
N LYS A 113 11.44 5.16 -4.90
CA LYS A 113 11.64 6.44 -4.22
C LYS A 113 12.88 7.13 -4.81
N PRO A 114 12.84 8.44 -4.97
CA PRO A 114 11.72 9.35 -4.75
C PRO A 114 10.77 9.33 -5.93
N PHE A 115 9.52 9.65 -5.66
CA PHE A 115 8.50 9.75 -6.71
C PHE A 115 7.61 10.97 -6.42
N GLU A 116 6.85 11.37 -7.42
CA GLU A 116 5.93 12.48 -7.26
C GLU A 116 4.50 11.96 -7.11
N ALA A 117 3.65 12.80 -6.50
CA ALA A 117 2.27 12.41 -6.25
C ALA A 117 1.53 11.85 -7.47
N PRO A 118 1.63 12.46 -8.66
CA PRO A 118 0.93 11.88 -9.82
C PRO A 118 1.37 10.47 -10.16
N GLN A 119 2.64 10.14 -9.94
CA GLN A 119 3.13 8.79 -10.21
C GLN A 119 2.48 7.78 -9.26
N LEU A 120 2.40 8.12 -7.98
CA LEU A 120 1.76 7.25 -6.99
C LEU A 120 0.29 7.05 -7.32
N LEU A 121 -0.42 8.14 -7.61
CA LEU A 121 -1.84 8.06 -7.90
C LEU A 121 -2.12 7.25 -9.15
N ALA A 122 -1.26 7.38 -10.16
CA ALA A 122 -1.43 6.62 -11.39
C ALA A 122 -1.29 5.11 -11.16
N VAL A 123 -0.31 4.71 -10.36
CA VAL A 123 -0.12 3.29 -10.05
C VAL A 123 -1.33 2.75 -9.29
N ILE A 124 -1.81 3.49 -8.30
CA ILE A 124 -2.95 3.06 -7.50
C ILE A 124 -4.20 2.92 -8.37
N GLU A 125 -4.46 3.91 -9.21
CA GLU A 125 -5.64 3.86 -10.09
C GLU A 125 -5.57 2.67 -11.04
N ARG A 126 -4.40 2.42 -11.59
CA ARG A 126 -4.23 1.30 -12.50
C ARG A 126 -4.51 -0.03 -11.80
N VAL A 127 -4.03 -0.16 -10.59
CA VAL A 127 -4.18 -1.42 -9.83
C VAL A 127 -5.62 -1.62 -9.37
N LEU A 128 -6.26 -0.56 -8.89
CA LEU A 128 -7.63 -0.67 -8.39
C LEU A 128 -8.69 -0.65 -9.50
N GLY A 129 -8.31 -0.19 -10.65
CA GLY A 129 -9.22 -0.14 -11.80
C GLY A 129 -10.10 1.08 -11.77
#